data_2c20cee56720a55400ba54215a56024c
#
_entry.id   2c20cee56720a55400ba54215a56024c
#
_cell.length_a   1.000
_cell.length_b   1.000
_cell.length_c   1.000
_cell.angle_alpha   90.00
_cell.angle_beta   90.00
_cell.angle_gamma   90.00
#
_symmetry.space_group_name_H-M   'P 1'
#
loop_
_entity.id
_entity.type
_entity.pdbx_description
1 polymer ?
#
loop_
_entity_poly.entity_id
_entity_poly.type
_entity_poly.pdbx_seq_one_letter_code
_entity_poly.pdbx_strand_id
1 'polypeptide(L)'
;MYRKKIKAQAFDCMQNFYGTVQEPRIRCYVRFHDHISETSLKKAVQLSVEAIPELTCVFDEKRHCWEKRPFTAEDMVHLINVSGEGESSPFPYLLTAIEPTCEPQIKILLLRDGRHDTLCLIINHMVSDGAGFKQYLYLLCDLYSKCEKDARFSKSPEALGRRNLNQLLKNLSFKEKLAILFSKSNYGKPDPAIVLPLTGDSSHPIICRTQIEKEQFNAIRHFTNDCHVSVNDMILTAYIRVLHQIKGCKKITVPCPVDLRKYKKEGQQCGICNLTGNYWCDAEIAPGETFSETLRKVSGQMRSQKQSNDCLKGPMLFHMLFHILPFSAVQKSFLRISPVPVTSYSNLGVLDNERLCFGGHEIEDAFISTAVKKVPYFQLSVSTYQGRCTLTSSLYGSEEDRKLVSGVLNQIVQEIGLNLA
;
A
#
# COMPACT_ATOMS: atom_id res chain seq x y z
N MET A 1 -3.14 -30.46 -21.21
CA MET A 1 -4.07 -29.41 -20.81
C MET A 1 -3.37 -28.06 -20.98
N TYR A 2 -3.79 -27.22 -21.94
CA TYR A 2 -3.16 -25.90 -22.16
C TYR A 2 -3.45 -25.00 -20.95
N ARG A 3 -2.39 -24.64 -20.20
CA ARG A 3 -2.50 -23.69 -19.09
C ARG A 3 -2.79 -22.31 -19.66
N LYS A 4 -3.91 -21.70 -19.26
CA LYS A 4 -4.27 -20.35 -19.71
C LYS A 4 -3.22 -19.37 -19.18
N LYS A 5 -2.52 -18.66 -20.10
CA LYS A 5 -1.53 -17.62 -19.79
C LYS A 5 -2.16 -16.24 -19.91
N ILE A 6 -1.85 -15.36 -18.97
CA ILE A 6 -2.26 -13.97 -18.96
C ILE A 6 -0.97 -13.14 -19.03
N LYS A 7 -0.88 -12.21 -19.97
CA LYS A 7 0.28 -11.32 -20.11
C LYS A 7 0.37 -10.41 -18.86
N ALA A 8 1.51 -10.42 -18.18
CA ALA A 8 1.77 -9.48 -17.10
C ALA A 8 1.88 -8.06 -17.65
N GLN A 9 1.37 -7.10 -16.88
CA GLN A 9 1.43 -5.69 -17.23
C GLN A 9 2.77 -5.08 -16.80
N ALA A 10 3.14 -3.94 -17.34
CA ALA A 10 4.38 -3.24 -17.01
C ALA A 10 4.53 -3.05 -15.49
N PHE A 11 3.46 -2.60 -14.82
CA PHE A 11 3.49 -2.35 -13.38
C PHE A 11 3.49 -3.62 -12.51
N ASP A 12 2.95 -4.74 -13.02
CA ASP A 12 3.09 -6.04 -12.35
C ASP A 12 4.58 -6.40 -12.28
N CYS A 13 5.29 -6.32 -13.42
CA CYS A 13 6.72 -6.60 -13.52
C CYS A 13 7.57 -5.60 -12.73
N MET A 14 7.16 -4.32 -12.66
CA MET A 14 7.85 -3.29 -11.87
C MET A 14 7.92 -3.69 -10.40
N GLN A 15 6.85 -4.23 -9.82
CA GLN A 15 6.86 -4.67 -8.44
C GLN A 15 7.82 -5.84 -8.20
N ASN A 16 7.98 -6.73 -9.20
CA ASN A 16 8.98 -7.79 -9.12
C ASN A 16 10.42 -7.23 -9.13
N PHE A 17 10.69 -6.15 -9.87
CA PHE A 17 12.02 -5.51 -9.88
C PHE A 17 12.42 -4.95 -8.52
N TYR A 18 11.45 -4.56 -7.70
CA TYR A 18 11.70 -4.11 -6.33
C TYR A 18 12.05 -5.23 -5.34
N GLY A 19 12.04 -6.50 -5.75
CA GLY A 19 12.34 -7.64 -4.88
C GLY A 19 13.72 -7.58 -4.18
N THR A 20 14.68 -6.83 -4.74
CA THR A 20 15.99 -6.59 -4.11
C THR A 20 15.93 -5.66 -2.91
N VAL A 21 14.93 -4.77 -2.84
CA VAL A 21 14.80 -3.72 -1.82
C VAL A 21 13.62 -3.93 -0.87
N GLN A 22 12.70 -4.80 -1.24
CA GLN A 22 11.50 -5.08 -0.43
C GLN A 22 10.87 -6.42 -0.79
N GLU A 23 10.08 -6.94 0.12
CA GLU A 23 9.13 -8.01 -0.14
C GLU A 23 7.79 -7.37 -0.56
N PRO A 24 7.39 -7.49 -1.83
CA PRO A 24 6.28 -6.71 -2.37
C PRO A 24 4.92 -7.32 -2.03
N ARG A 25 4.43 -7.14 -0.80
CA ARG A 25 3.08 -7.54 -0.39
C ARG A 25 2.38 -6.39 0.32
N ILE A 26 1.08 -6.29 0.10
CA ILE A 26 0.19 -5.40 0.84
C ILE A 26 -0.62 -6.26 1.79
N ARG A 27 -0.81 -5.77 3.00
CA ARG A 27 -1.43 -6.51 4.10
C ARG A 27 -2.55 -5.70 4.72
N CYS A 28 -3.65 -6.37 5.07
CA CYS A 28 -4.71 -5.80 5.87
C CYS A 28 -4.94 -6.65 7.10
N TYR A 29 -5.04 -5.98 8.21
CA TYR A 29 -5.45 -6.51 9.49
C TYR A 29 -6.88 -6.05 9.75
N VAL A 30 -7.76 -6.99 10.16
CA VAL A 30 -9.11 -6.69 10.62
C VAL A 30 -9.40 -7.55 11.85
N ARG A 31 -9.72 -6.93 12.98
CA ARG A 31 -10.13 -7.62 14.21
C ARG A 31 -11.63 -7.48 14.41
N PHE A 32 -12.29 -8.58 14.66
CA PHE A 32 -13.72 -8.64 14.93
C PHE A 32 -14.00 -8.82 16.41
N HIS A 33 -15.18 -8.38 16.88
CA HIS A 33 -15.65 -8.64 18.23
C HIS A 33 -16.18 -10.05 18.42
N ASP A 34 -16.43 -10.80 17.36
CA ASP A 34 -16.98 -12.15 17.34
C ASP A 34 -16.33 -13.02 16.27
N HIS A 35 -16.85 -14.23 16.07
CA HIS A 35 -16.37 -15.15 15.04
C HIS A 35 -17.13 -14.94 13.73
N ILE A 36 -16.40 -14.85 12.62
CA ILE A 36 -16.97 -14.83 11.28
C ILE A 36 -17.04 -16.24 10.68
N SER A 37 -17.89 -16.42 9.66
CA SER A 37 -18.07 -17.70 8.99
C SER A 37 -16.90 -18.01 8.04
N GLU A 38 -16.07 -19.00 8.39
CA GLU A 38 -15.00 -19.52 7.52
C GLU A 38 -15.56 -20.00 6.17
N THR A 39 -16.67 -20.73 6.20
CA THR A 39 -17.31 -21.26 4.97
C THR A 39 -17.75 -20.14 4.04
N SER A 40 -18.36 -19.08 4.57
CA SER A 40 -18.78 -17.91 3.79
C SER A 40 -17.57 -17.14 3.26
N LEU A 41 -16.48 -17.04 4.05
CA LEU A 41 -15.24 -16.41 3.63
C LEU A 41 -14.58 -17.16 2.48
N LYS A 42 -14.41 -18.48 2.59
CA LYS A 42 -13.88 -19.33 1.52
C LYS A 42 -14.71 -19.20 0.24
N LYS A 43 -16.02 -19.23 0.36
CA LYS A 43 -16.92 -19.07 -0.78
C LYS A 43 -16.79 -17.68 -1.43
N ALA A 44 -16.71 -16.62 -0.63
CA ALA A 44 -16.52 -15.25 -1.12
C ALA A 44 -15.18 -15.11 -1.88
N VAL A 45 -14.11 -15.68 -1.34
CA VAL A 45 -12.79 -15.71 -1.99
C VAL A 45 -12.84 -16.46 -3.31
N GLN A 46 -13.48 -17.64 -3.34
CA GLN A 46 -13.65 -18.42 -4.58
C GLN A 46 -14.42 -17.65 -5.66
N LEU A 47 -15.46 -16.92 -5.29
CA LEU A 47 -16.22 -16.09 -6.23
C LEU A 47 -15.41 -14.87 -6.71
N SER A 48 -14.57 -14.28 -5.85
CA SER A 48 -13.76 -13.12 -6.18
C SER A 48 -12.71 -13.37 -7.26
N VAL A 49 -12.26 -14.62 -7.40
CA VAL A 49 -11.25 -15.04 -8.40
C VAL A 49 -11.71 -14.78 -9.83
N GLU A 50 -13.00 -14.83 -10.10
CA GLU A 50 -13.53 -14.53 -11.44
C GLU A 50 -13.31 -13.07 -11.84
N ALA A 51 -13.34 -12.15 -10.88
CA ALA A 51 -13.03 -10.74 -11.12
C ALA A 51 -11.53 -10.46 -11.27
N ILE A 52 -10.68 -11.26 -10.63
CA ILE A 52 -9.23 -11.07 -10.58
C ILE A 52 -8.54 -12.43 -10.76
N PRO A 53 -8.47 -12.93 -11.99
CA PRO A 53 -7.92 -14.26 -12.27
C PRO A 53 -6.47 -14.44 -11.84
N GLU A 54 -5.71 -13.33 -11.72
CA GLU A 54 -4.31 -13.35 -11.29
C GLU A 54 -4.13 -13.89 -9.87
N LEU A 55 -5.17 -13.85 -9.02
CA LEU A 55 -5.11 -14.40 -7.66
C LEU A 55 -4.82 -15.90 -7.64
N THR A 56 -5.26 -16.64 -8.67
CA THR A 56 -5.01 -18.08 -8.82
C THR A 56 -3.91 -18.39 -9.84
N CYS A 57 -3.08 -17.43 -10.17
CA CYS A 57 -1.95 -17.61 -11.07
C CYS A 57 -0.64 -17.72 -10.29
N VAL A 58 0.34 -18.36 -10.90
CA VAL A 58 1.75 -18.23 -10.54
C VAL A 58 2.45 -17.36 -11.56
N PHE A 59 3.51 -16.67 -11.15
CA PHE A 59 4.28 -15.81 -12.04
C PHE A 59 5.43 -16.59 -12.69
N ASP A 60 5.44 -16.67 -14.02
CA ASP A 60 6.56 -17.21 -14.79
C ASP A 60 7.57 -16.09 -15.04
N GLU A 61 8.65 -16.06 -14.27
CA GLU A 61 9.69 -15.03 -14.37
C GLU A 61 10.43 -15.04 -15.72
N LYS A 62 10.56 -16.20 -16.36
CA LYS A 62 11.24 -16.34 -17.65
C LYS A 62 10.42 -15.80 -18.82
N ARG A 63 9.09 -15.97 -18.74
CA ARG A 63 8.15 -15.57 -19.80
C ARG A 63 7.41 -14.28 -19.46
N HIS A 64 7.58 -13.75 -18.27
CA HIS A 64 6.93 -12.52 -17.75
C HIS A 64 5.41 -12.57 -17.94
N CYS A 65 4.81 -13.66 -17.52
CA CYS A 65 3.38 -13.89 -17.62
C CYS A 65 2.84 -14.61 -16.39
N TRP A 66 1.53 -14.47 -16.19
CA TRP A 66 0.78 -15.20 -15.21
C TRP A 66 0.31 -16.53 -15.80
N GLU A 67 0.54 -17.63 -15.12
CA GLU A 67 0.04 -18.97 -15.48
C GLU A 67 -1.04 -19.40 -14.51
N LYS A 68 -2.28 -19.56 -14.99
CA LYS A 68 -3.39 -20.03 -14.15
C LYS A 68 -3.10 -21.42 -13.61
N ARG A 69 -3.33 -21.60 -12.30
CA ARG A 69 -3.24 -22.87 -11.57
C ARG A 69 -4.61 -23.25 -11.01
N PRO A 70 -4.85 -24.52 -10.70
CA PRO A 70 -6.12 -24.98 -10.15
C PRO A 70 -6.22 -24.72 -8.63
N PHE A 71 -5.78 -23.54 -8.19
CA PHE A 71 -5.92 -23.16 -6.80
C PHE A 71 -7.39 -22.93 -6.44
N THR A 72 -7.75 -23.35 -5.24
CA THR A 72 -9.09 -23.25 -4.67
C THR A 72 -9.08 -22.33 -3.45
N ALA A 73 -10.23 -22.07 -2.86
CA ALA A 73 -10.29 -21.29 -1.62
C ALA A 73 -9.52 -21.96 -0.47
N GLU A 74 -9.37 -23.28 -0.47
CA GLU A 74 -8.60 -24.03 0.55
C GLU A 74 -7.10 -23.68 0.50
N ASP A 75 -6.58 -23.37 -0.70
CA ASP A 75 -5.18 -22.95 -0.87
C ASP A 75 -4.96 -21.48 -0.47
N MET A 76 -6.02 -20.69 -0.34
CA MET A 76 -5.98 -19.24 -0.12
C MET A 76 -6.43 -18.81 1.28
N VAL A 77 -7.32 -19.58 1.92
CA VAL A 77 -7.94 -19.24 3.22
C VAL A 77 -7.65 -20.33 4.24
N HIS A 78 -7.02 -19.96 5.33
CA HIS A 78 -6.64 -20.88 6.40
C HIS A 78 -7.18 -20.40 7.74
N LEU A 79 -8.00 -21.23 8.42
CA LEU A 79 -8.38 -21.02 9.81
C LEU A 79 -7.26 -21.52 10.73
N ILE A 80 -6.83 -20.68 11.66
CA ILE A 80 -5.78 -20.98 12.63
C ILE A 80 -6.36 -20.73 14.03
N ASN A 81 -6.49 -21.77 14.81
CA ASN A 81 -6.87 -21.64 16.22
C ASN A 81 -5.63 -21.23 17.02
N VAL A 82 -5.68 -20.07 17.67
CA VAL A 82 -4.61 -19.53 18.52
C VAL A 82 -4.94 -19.84 19.95
N SER A 83 -4.05 -20.58 20.64
CA SER A 83 -4.24 -20.94 22.03
C SER A 83 -3.80 -19.79 22.93
N GLY A 84 -4.70 -19.30 23.81
CA GLY A 84 -4.44 -18.27 24.81
C GLY A 84 -5.21 -16.99 24.56
N GLU A 85 -6.02 -16.60 25.53
CA GLU A 85 -6.73 -15.32 25.50
C GLU A 85 -5.71 -14.17 25.46
N GLY A 86 -5.65 -13.47 24.33
CA GLY A 86 -5.00 -12.17 24.22
C GLY A 86 -3.47 -12.12 24.08
N GLU A 87 -2.74 -13.24 24.06
CA GLU A 87 -1.26 -13.22 24.14
C GLU A 87 -0.52 -13.42 22.81
N SER A 88 -1.11 -13.97 21.80
CA SER A 88 -0.40 -14.15 20.51
C SER A 88 -0.57 -12.94 19.63
N SER A 89 0.51 -12.17 19.47
CA SER A 89 0.55 -11.09 18.50
C SER A 89 0.14 -11.58 17.09
N PRO A 90 -0.82 -10.95 16.40
CA PRO A 90 -1.21 -11.33 15.04
C PRO A 90 -0.15 -10.97 13.99
N PHE A 91 0.85 -10.18 14.35
CA PHE A 91 1.84 -9.64 13.40
C PHE A 91 2.70 -10.71 12.72
N PRO A 92 3.15 -11.80 13.37
CA PRO A 92 3.85 -12.87 12.65
C PRO A 92 3.01 -13.48 11.52
N TYR A 93 1.70 -13.66 11.75
CA TYR A 93 0.79 -14.15 10.73
C TYR A 93 0.57 -13.13 9.61
N LEU A 94 0.44 -11.84 9.95
CA LEU A 94 0.34 -10.77 8.97
C LEU A 94 1.60 -10.64 8.11
N LEU A 95 2.75 -11.07 8.60
CA LEU A 95 4.03 -11.07 7.89
C LEU A 95 4.29 -12.34 7.06
N THR A 96 3.34 -13.28 7.01
CA THR A 96 3.47 -14.48 6.19
C THR A 96 3.80 -14.13 4.74
N ALA A 97 4.77 -14.83 4.17
CA ALA A 97 5.21 -14.65 2.80
C ALA A 97 4.25 -15.32 1.80
N ILE A 98 4.29 -14.85 0.56
CA ILE A 98 3.71 -15.51 -0.62
C ILE A 98 4.84 -15.72 -1.61
N GLU A 99 5.03 -16.95 -2.07
CA GLU A 99 5.99 -17.26 -3.13
C GLU A 99 5.28 -17.15 -4.50
N PRO A 100 5.54 -16.07 -5.28
CA PRO A 100 4.76 -15.78 -6.48
C PRO A 100 4.90 -16.82 -7.59
N THR A 101 5.93 -17.65 -7.56
CA THR A 101 6.24 -18.66 -8.59
C THR A 101 5.54 -19.99 -8.37
N CYS A 102 5.01 -20.26 -7.17
CA CYS A 102 4.39 -21.55 -6.84
C CYS A 102 3.12 -21.44 -5.98
N GLU A 103 2.82 -20.30 -5.35
CA GLU A 103 1.64 -20.12 -4.52
C GLU A 103 0.58 -19.21 -5.18
N PRO A 104 -0.69 -19.23 -4.72
CA PRO A 104 -1.70 -18.23 -5.09
C PRO A 104 -1.25 -16.82 -4.66
N GLN A 105 -1.68 -15.79 -5.39
CA GLN A 105 -1.21 -14.42 -5.15
C GLN A 105 -1.94 -13.72 -3.99
N ILE A 106 -2.75 -14.45 -3.26
CA ILE A 106 -3.44 -14.01 -2.05
C ILE A 106 -3.34 -15.10 -0.99
N LYS A 107 -3.20 -14.68 0.27
CA LYS A 107 -3.27 -15.54 1.44
C LYS A 107 -4.10 -14.85 2.53
N ILE A 108 -5.06 -15.56 3.07
CA ILE A 108 -5.95 -15.07 4.11
C ILE A 108 -5.83 -16.02 5.30
N LEU A 109 -5.35 -15.50 6.42
CA LEU A 109 -5.28 -16.24 7.67
C LEU A 109 -6.36 -15.70 8.59
N LEU A 110 -7.30 -16.56 8.97
CA LEU A 110 -8.33 -16.26 9.96
C LEU A 110 -7.86 -16.84 11.29
N LEU A 111 -7.37 -15.96 12.15
CA LEU A 111 -6.91 -16.33 13.47
C LEU A 111 -8.10 -16.32 14.41
N ARG A 112 -8.41 -17.45 15.01
CA ARG A 112 -9.51 -17.61 15.97
C ARG A 112 -8.96 -17.78 17.37
N ASP A 113 -9.20 -16.82 18.23
CA ASP A 113 -9.04 -16.97 19.66
C ASP A 113 -10.41 -17.27 20.31
N GLY A 114 -10.46 -17.53 21.63
CA GLY A 114 -11.66 -18.01 22.31
C GLY A 114 -12.95 -17.19 22.08
N ARG A 115 -12.86 -15.92 21.65
CA ARG A 115 -14.00 -15.01 21.50
C ARG A 115 -13.98 -14.21 20.22
N HIS A 116 -12.82 -13.99 19.64
CA HIS A 116 -12.60 -13.03 18.54
C HIS A 116 -11.96 -13.71 17.33
N ASP A 117 -12.25 -13.20 16.16
CA ASP A 117 -11.50 -13.53 14.96
C ASP A 117 -10.63 -12.33 14.54
N THR A 118 -9.44 -12.65 14.06
CA THR A 118 -8.56 -11.67 13.39
C THR A 118 -8.27 -12.13 11.98
N LEU A 119 -8.61 -11.31 11.00
CA LEU A 119 -8.33 -11.56 9.59
C LEU A 119 -7.01 -10.89 9.21
N CYS A 120 -6.04 -11.70 8.78
CA CYS A 120 -4.80 -11.26 8.14
C CYS A 120 -4.91 -11.53 6.64
N LEU A 121 -5.20 -10.49 5.85
CA LEU A 121 -5.30 -10.60 4.40
C LEU A 121 -4.02 -10.07 3.77
N ILE A 122 -3.36 -10.90 2.98
CA ILE A 122 -2.08 -10.62 2.33
C ILE A 122 -2.26 -10.81 0.83
N ILE A 123 -1.85 -9.81 0.03
CA ILE A 123 -1.87 -9.90 -1.43
C ILE A 123 -0.50 -9.54 -2.00
N ASN A 124 -0.08 -10.25 -3.04
CA ASN A 124 1.13 -9.89 -3.76
C ASN A 124 0.94 -8.54 -4.48
N HIS A 125 1.83 -7.59 -4.23
CA HIS A 125 1.78 -6.25 -4.80
C HIS A 125 1.91 -6.24 -6.34
N MET A 126 2.41 -7.31 -6.96
CA MET A 126 2.37 -7.48 -8.41
C MET A 126 0.93 -7.52 -8.94
N VAL A 127 -0.03 -8.01 -8.15
CA VAL A 127 -1.45 -8.06 -8.54
C VAL A 127 -2.11 -6.69 -8.39
N SER A 128 -1.77 -5.93 -7.34
CA SER A 128 -2.52 -4.72 -7.00
C SER A 128 -1.71 -3.71 -6.20
N ASP A 129 -1.97 -2.42 -6.41
CA ASP A 129 -1.55 -1.33 -5.52
C ASP A 129 -2.51 -1.16 -4.33
N GLY A 130 -2.19 -0.21 -3.43
CA GLY A 130 -2.99 0.05 -2.24
C GLY A 130 -4.45 0.43 -2.51
N ALA A 131 -4.72 1.18 -3.59
CA ALA A 131 -6.08 1.55 -3.97
C ALA A 131 -6.86 0.35 -4.55
N GLY A 132 -6.21 -0.44 -5.42
CA GLY A 132 -6.78 -1.67 -5.93
C GLY A 132 -6.97 -2.72 -4.85
N PHE A 133 -6.05 -2.80 -3.87
CA PHE A 133 -6.19 -3.66 -2.70
C PHE A 133 -7.44 -3.31 -1.88
N LYS A 134 -7.70 -2.02 -1.62
CA LYS A 134 -8.95 -1.59 -0.96
C LYS A 134 -10.19 -1.94 -1.78
N GLN A 135 -10.14 -1.81 -3.10
CA GLN A 135 -11.24 -2.24 -3.97
C GLN A 135 -11.50 -3.75 -3.84
N TYR A 136 -10.43 -4.56 -3.79
CA TYR A 136 -10.56 -5.99 -3.54
C TYR A 136 -11.15 -6.29 -2.17
N LEU A 137 -10.67 -5.63 -1.13
CA LEU A 137 -11.18 -5.81 0.24
C LEU A 137 -12.68 -5.53 0.31
N TYR A 138 -13.16 -4.45 -0.30
CA TYR A 138 -14.59 -4.12 -0.33
C TYR A 138 -15.41 -5.09 -1.19
N LEU A 139 -14.85 -5.58 -2.30
CA LEU A 139 -15.47 -6.66 -3.08
C LEU A 139 -15.61 -7.93 -2.26
N LEU A 140 -14.57 -8.30 -1.51
CA LEU A 140 -14.60 -9.46 -0.63
C LEU A 140 -15.67 -9.32 0.47
N CYS A 141 -15.78 -8.14 1.08
CA CYS A 141 -16.81 -7.83 2.07
C CYS A 141 -18.23 -7.99 1.50
N ASP A 142 -18.49 -7.45 0.30
CA ASP A 142 -19.79 -7.57 -0.38
C ASP A 142 -20.14 -9.03 -0.69
N LEU A 143 -19.16 -9.79 -1.21
CA LEU A 143 -19.34 -11.21 -1.50
C LEU A 143 -19.54 -12.04 -0.24
N TYR A 144 -18.76 -11.77 0.83
CA TYR A 144 -18.90 -12.42 2.11
C TYR A 144 -20.31 -12.23 2.68
N SER A 145 -20.79 -10.98 2.73
CA SER A 145 -22.11 -10.65 3.25
C SER A 145 -23.24 -11.34 2.48
N LYS A 146 -23.10 -11.47 1.15
CA LYS A 146 -24.04 -12.21 0.31
C LYS A 146 -24.00 -13.71 0.56
N CYS A 147 -22.79 -14.30 0.69
CA CYS A 147 -22.62 -15.73 0.97
C CYS A 147 -23.11 -16.11 2.37
N GLU A 148 -22.94 -15.25 3.35
CA GLU A 148 -23.41 -15.47 4.73
C GLU A 148 -24.94 -15.39 4.80
N LYS A 149 -25.54 -14.42 4.11
CA LYS A 149 -27.00 -14.26 4.05
C LYS A 149 -27.69 -15.40 3.28
N ASP A 150 -27.06 -15.91 2.22
CA ASP A 150 -27.57 -17.01 1.39
C ASP A 150 -26.46 -18.01 1.07
N ALA A 151 -26.51 -19.16 1.75
CA ALA A 151 -25.55 -20.23 1.50
C ALA A 151 -25.58 -20.79 0.06
N ARG A 152 -26.62 -20.50 -0.74
CA ARG A 152 -26.73 -20.88 -2.15
C ARG A 152 -26.26 -19.80 -3.12
N PHE A 153 -25.91 -18.60 -2.62
CA PHE A 153 -25.38 -17.53 -3.47
C PHE A 153 -24.14 -18.00 -4.26
N SER A 154 -24.18 -17.88 -5.58
CA SER A 154 -23.12 -18.38 -6.47
C SER A 154 -22.78 -17.43 -7.63
N LYS A 155 -23.34 -16.21 -7.60
CA LYS A 155 -23.08 -15.23 -8.66
C LYS A 155 -21.70 -14.64 -8.49
N SER A 156 -20.81 -14.95 -9.43
CA SER A 156 -19.49 -14.31 -9.51
C SER A 156 -19.61 -12.85 -9.96
N PRO A 157 -18.75 -11.95 -9.47
CA PRO A 157 -18.69 -10.59 -9.95
C PRO A 157 -18.21 -10.54 -11.40
N GLU A 158 -18.67 -9.54 -12.14
CA GLU A 158 -18.14 -9.30 -13.48
C GLU A 158 -16.66 -8.87 -13.40
N ALA A 159 -15.90 -9.19 -14.46
CA ALA A 159 -14.50 -8.79 -14.55
C ALA A 159 -14.39 -7.26 -14.48
N LEU A 160 -13.69 -6.77 -13.48
CA LEU A 160 -13.49 -5.34 -13.24
C LEU A 160 -12.46 -4.81 -14.24
N GLY A 161 -12.87 -4.02 -15.23
CA GLY A 161 -12.03 -3.18 -16.08
C GLY A 161 -10.74 -3.81 -16.62
N ARG A 162 -9.86 -2.98 -17.18
CA ARG A 162 -8.54 -3.39 -17.67
C ARG A 162 -7.46 -3.16 -16.62
N ARG A 163 -6.33 -3.90 -16.72
CA ARG A 163 -5.19 -3.79 -15.78
C ARG A 163 -4.06 -2.89 -16.29
N ASN A 164 -4.05 -2.47 -17.54
CA ASN A 164 -2.97 -1.68 -18.12
C ASN A 164 -3.16 -0.17 -17.96
N LEU A 165 -2.04 0.58 -18.01
CA LEU A 165 -2.05 2.04 -17.90
C LEU A 165 -2.81 2.72 -19.05
N ASN A 166 -2.91 2.10 -20.22
CA ASN A 166 -3.61 2.65 -21.38
C ASN A 166 -5.07 2.97 -21.09
N GLN A 167 -5.71 2.30 -20.12
CA GLN A 167 -7.07 2.62 -19.70
C GLN A 167 -7.22 4.07 -19.20
N LEU A 168 -6.14 4.66 -18.65
CA LEU A 168 -6.10 6.06 -18.22
C LEU A 168 -5.53 6.97 -19.32
N LEU A 169 -4.45 6.56 -19.98
CA LEU A 169 -3.78 7.37 -21.00
C LEU A 169 -4.64 7.69 -22.20
N LYS A 170 -5.62 6.85 -22.53
CA LYS A 170 -6.60 7.14 -23.61
C LYS A 170 -7.49 8.35 -23.31
N ASN A 171 -7.60 8.75 -22.05
CA ASN A 171 -8.39 9.90 -21.61
C ASN A 171 -7.64 11.23 -21.81
N LEU A 172 -6.32 11.18 -22.07
CA LEU A 172 -5.47 12.33 -22.33
C LEU A 172 -5.34 12.57 -23.83
N SER A 173 -5.39 13.83 -24.25
CA SER A 173 -5.09 14.25 -25.61
C SER A 173 -3.61 14.02 -25.94
N PHE A 174 -3.28 14.03 -27.24
CA PHE A 174 -1.89 13.91 -27.68
C PHE A 174 -1.02 15.07 -27.17
N LYS A 175 -1.55 16.30 -27.16
CA LYS A 175 -0.87 17.48 -26.61
C LYS A 175 -0.54 17.33 -25.12
N GLU A 176 -1.48 16.86 -24.32
CA GLU A 176 -1.26 16.60 -22.90
C GLU A 176 -0.18 15.53 -22.67
N LYS A 177 -0.19 14.45 -23.43
CA LYS A 177 0.85 13.41 -23.36
C LYS A 177 2.23 13.96 -23.65
N LEU A 178 2.37 14.78 -24.69
CA LEU A 178 3.64 15.45 -25.02
C LEU A 178 4.04 16.42 -23.90
N ALA A 179 3.12 17.25 -23.41
CA ALA A 179 3.38 18.17 -22.31
C ALA A 179 3.90 17.44 -21.07
N ILE A 180 3.30 16.29 -20.69
CA ILE A 180 3.76 15.46 -19.58
C ILE A 180 5.17 14.90 -19.83
N LEU A 181 5.44 14.36 -21.01
CA LEU A 181 6.73 13.76 -21.32
C LEU A 181 7.88 14.78 -21.31
N PHE A 182 7.62 16.01 -21.80
CA PHE A 182 8.59 17.09 -21.86
C PHE A 182 8.52 18.06 -20.66
N SER A 183 7.66 17.80 -19.67
CA SER A 183 7.62 18.62 -18.45
C SER A 183 8.99 18.61 -17.77
N LYS A 184 9.39 19.77 -17.23
CA LYS A 184 10.59 19.88 -16.37
C LYS A 184 10.25 19.37 -14.96
N SER A 185 9.77 18.13 -14.85
CA SER A 185 9.53 17.57 -13.53
C SER A 185 10.86 17.40 -12.81
N ASN A 186 11.04 18.15 -11.74
CA ASN A 186 12.11 17.93 -10.80
C ASN A 186 11.80 16.62 -10.05
N TYR A 187 12.21 15.49 -10.63
CA TYR A 187 12.34 14.30 -9.81
C TYR A 187 13.46 14.61 -8.82
N GLY A 188 13.09 14.84 -7.57
CA GLY A 188 14.08 14.96 -6.51
C GLY A 188 15.00 13.75 -6.58
N LYS A 189 16.29 13.98 -6.71
CA LYS A 189 17.24 12.88 -6.53
C LYS A 189 17.14 12.49 -5.06
N PRO A 190 16.84 11.21 -4.74
CA PRO A 190 16.84 10.77 -3.36
C PRO A 190 18.18 11.13 -2.73
N ASP A 191 18.15 11.77 -1.57
CA ASP A 191 19.36 12.00 -0.81
C ASP A 191 19.80 10.67 -0.17
N PRO A 192 20.92 10.08 -0.59
CA PRO A 192 21.42 8.84 0.02
C PRO A 192 21.80 9.01 1.48
N ALA A 193 21.94 10.23 1.98
CA ALA A 193 22.31 10.50 3.37
C ALA A 193 21.16 10.26 4.38
N ILE A 194 19.91 10.12 3.91
CA ILE A 194 18.75 9.87 4.80
C ILE A 194 18.61 8.38 5.08
N VAL A 195 19.59 7.79 5.71
CA VAL A 195 19.56 6.40 6.13
C VAL A 195 19.38 6.35 7.64
N LEU A 196 18.31 5.72 8.12
CA LEU A 196 18.21 5.40 9.54
C LEU A 196 19.32 4.39 9.90
N PRO A 197 19.88 4.45 11.13
CA PRO A 197 20.93 3.55 11.57
C PRO A 197 20.39 2.14 11.88
N LEU A 198 19.78 1.52 10.86
CA LEU A 198 19.22 0.17 10.94
C LEU A 198 20.35 -0.85 10.75
N THR A 199 20.31 -1.91 11.55
CA THR A 199 21.27 -3.02 11.46
C THR A 199 20.83 -4.08 10.46
N GLY A 200 19.52 -4.35 10.39
CA GLY A 200 18.92 -5.34 9.52
C GLY A 200 19.06 -6.77 10.03
N ASP A 201 18.07 -7.58 9.69
CA ASP A 201 18.11 -9.04 9.83
C ASP A 201 17.24 -9.65 8.74
N SER A 202 17.86 -10.25 7.73
CA SER A 202 17.15 -10.77 6.55
C SER A 202 16.22 -11.95 6.85
N SER A 203 16.31 -12.55 8.02
CA SER A 203 15.51 -13.70 8.44
C SER A 203 14.27 -13.31 9.26
N HIS A 204 14.26 -12.08 9.82
CA HIS A 204 13.20 -11.65 10.75
C HIS A 204 12.45 -10.42 10.23
N PRO A 205 11.33 -10.62 9.52
CA PRO A 205 10.45 -9.52 9.19
C PRO A 205 9.74 -9.02 10.46
N ILE A 206 9.73 -7.70 10.64
CA ILE A 206 9.06 -7.03 11.75
C ILE A 206 8.05 -6.02 11.23
N ILE A 207 7.01 -5.77 12.02
CA ILE A 207 6.07 -4.69 11.83
C ILE A 207 6.02 -3.85 13.11
N CYS A 208 6.21 -2.55 12.96
CA CYS A 208 6.02 -1.57 14.01
C CYS A 208 4.74 -0.81 13.73
N ARG A 209 3.95 -0.55 14.78
CA ARG A 209 2.66 0.12 14.69
C ARG A 209 2.52 1.10 15.84
N THR A 210 1.98 2.28 15.52
CA THR A 210 1.54 3.29 16.48
C THR A 210 0.21 3.86 16.00
N GLN A 211 -0.69 4.19 16.91
CA GLN A 211 -1.98 4.80 16.60
C GLN A 211 -2.07 6.21 17.14
N ILE A 212 -2.73 7.06 16.37
CA ILE A 212 -3.30 8.33 16.81
C ILE A 212 -4.77 8.04 17.12
N GLU A 213 -5.13 8.15 18.38
CA GLU A 213 -6.48 7.85 18.84
C GLU A 213 -7.50 8.86 18.32
N LYS A 214 -8.79 8.48 18.39
CA LYS A 214 -9.90 9.20 17.76
C LYS A 214 -9.98 10.67 18.19
N GLU A 215 -9.79 10.94 19.46
CA GLU A 215 -9.86 12.30 20.04
C GLU A 215 -8.73 13.18 19.45
N GLN A 216 -7.50 12.70 19.48
CA GLN A 216 -6.35 13.40 18.91
C GLN A 216 -6.48 13.53 17.38
N PHE A 217 -6.97 12.50 16.70
CA PHE A 217 -7.18 12.57 15.25
C PHE A 217 -8.27 13.58 14.87
N ASN A 218 -9.32 13.74 15.68
CA ASN A 218 -10.31 14.79 15.49
C ASN A 218 -9.71 16.17 15.69
N ALA A 219 -8.85 16.38 16.70
CA ALA A 219 -8.12 17.64 16.88
C ALA A 219 -7.23 17.97 15.65
N ILE A 220 -6.53 16.96 15.10
CA ILE A 220 -5.77 17.09 13.85
C ILE A 220 -6.68 17.56 12.70
N ARG A 221 -7.85 16.96 12.55
CA ARG A 221 -8.80 17.34 11.49
C ARG A 221 -9.29 18.77 11.63
N HIS A 222 -9.61 19.21 12.84
CA HIS A 222 -10.00 20.61 13.10
C HIS A 222 -8.85 21.56 12.75
N PHE A 223 -7.66 21.33 13.31
CA PHE A 223 -6.47 22.13 13.01
C PHE A 223 -6.17 22.23 11.51
N THR A 224 -6.19 21.09 10.80
CA THR A 224 -5.89 21.07 9.36
C THR A 224 -6.95 21.79 8.53
N ASN A 225 -8.22 21.74 8.93
CA ASN A 225 -9.29 22.51 8.30
C ASN A 225 -9.10 24.01 8.49
N ASP A 226 -8.79 24.45 9.71
CA ASP A 226 -8.55 25.86 10.05
C ASP A 226 -7.33 26.43 9.30
N CYS A 227 -6.29 25.61 9.16
CA CYS A 227 -5.09 25.98 8.40
C CYS A 227 -5.21 25.79 6.87
N HIS A 228 -6.34 25.29 6.36
CA HIS A 228 -6.56 24.98 4.94
C HIS A 228 -5.49 24.04 4.34
N VAL A 229 -5.05 23.06 5.11
CA VAL A 229 -4.12 21.99 4.70
C VAL A 229 -4.77 20.61 4.84
N SER A 230 -4.17 19.56 4.28
CA SER A 230 -4.70 18.22 4.47
C SER A 230 -4.05 17.53 5.68
N VAL A 231 -4.79 16.58 6.30
CA VAL A 231 -4.22 15.68 7.32
C VAL A 231 -2.96 14.98 6.79
N ASN A 232 -2.97 14.61 5.50
CA ASN A 232 -1.80 14.02 4.85
C ASN A 232 -0.58 14.95 4.87
N ASP A 233 -0.78 16.24 4.62
CA ASP A 233 0.32 17.20 4.60
C ASP A 233 0.89 17.38 6.02
N MET A 234 0.04 17.35 7.05
CA MET A 234 0.45 17.43 8.45
C MET A 234 1.30 16.22 8.88
N ILE A 235 0.83 15.00 8.59
CA ILE A 235 1.58 13.77 8.93
C ILE A 235 2.90 13.71 8.15
N LEU A 236 2.89 14.06 6.87
CA LEU A 236 4.10 14.13 6.05
C LEU A 236 5.10 15.18 6.60
N THR A 237 4.62 16.33 7.06
CA THR A 237 5.45 17.35 7.70
C THR A 237 6.11 16.82 8.97
N ALA A 238 5.35 16.18 9.85
CA ALA A 238 5.91 15.59 11.08
C ALA A 238 6.94 14.52 10.75
N TYR A 239 6.67 13.67 9.76
CA TYR A 239 7.63 12.65 9.30
C TYR A 239 8.94 13.28 8.80
N ILE A 240 8.87 14.30 7.96
CA ILE A 240 10.04 15.02 7.44
C ILE A 240 10.84 15.67 8.57
N ARG A 241 10.16 16.31 9.53
CA ARG A 241 10.83 16.96 10.68
C ARG A 241 11.52 15.95 11.59
N VAL A 242 10.90 14.82 11.87
CA VAL A 242 11.52 13.73 12.64
C VAL A 242 12.75 13.18 11.93
N LEU A 243 12.69 12.95 10.61
CA LEU A 243 13.85 12.53 9.82
C LEU A 243 14.97 13.59 9.87
N HIS A 244 14.63 14.88 9.81
CA HIS A 244 15.58 15.98 9.94
C HIS A 244 16.26 15.98 11.32
N GLN A 245 15.48 15.82 12.39
CA GLN A 245 16.01 15.76 13.77
C GLN A 245 16.99 14.59 13.97
N ILE A 246 16.67 13.42 13.40
CA ILE A 246 17.52 12.22 13.52
C ILE A 246 18.83 12.36 12.73
N LYS A 247 18.84 12.99 11.57
CA LYS A 247 19.96 12.99 10.64
C LYS A 247 20.64 14.34 10.43
N GLY A 248 20.05 15.43 10.85
CA GLY A 248 20.60 16.77 10.64
C GLY A 248 20.70 17.20 9.17
N CYS A 249 20.03 16.48 8.26
CA CYS A 249 20.05 16.77 6.82
C CYS A 249 19.25 18.04 6.53
N LYS A 250 19.85 19.02 5.85
CA LYS A 250 19.14 20.27 5.49
C LYS A 250 17.98 20.03 4.55
N LYS A 251 18.13 19.12 3.59
CA LYS A 251 17.10 18.80 2.57
C LYS A 251 16.67 17.35 2.67
N ILE A 252 15.37 17.13 2.66
CA ILE A 252 14.75 15.79 2.69
C ILE A 252 13.81 15.68 1.50
N THR A 253 14.00 14.63 0.71
CA THR A 253 13.14 14.31 -0.44
C THR A 253 12.38 13.01 -0.15
N VAL A 254 11.06 13.08 -0.12
CA VAL A 254 10.17 11.95 0.17
C VAL A 254 9.23 11.71 -1.01
N PRO A 255 9.26 10.53 -1.64
CA PRO A 255 8.24 10.14 -2.60
C PRO A 255 6.94 9.76 -1.89
N CYS A 256 5.85 10.26 -2.44
CA CYS A 256 4.49 10.05 -1.96
C CYS A 256 3.67 9.40 -3.08
N PRO A 257 3.42 8.09 -3.03
CA PRO A 257 2.60 7.40 -4.02
C PRO A 257 1.20 8.04 -4.15
N VAL A 258 0.73 8.15 -5.39
CA VAL A 258 -0.58 8.70 -5.72
C VAL A 258 -1.34 7.76 -6.63
N ASP A 259 -2.63 7.56 -6.33
CA ASP A 259 -3.53 6.78 -7.16
C ASP A 259 -3.81 7.51 -8.48
N LEU A 260 -3.41 6.89 -9.59
CA LEU A 260 -3.63 7.42 -10.94
C LEU A 260 -5.07 7.23 -11.43
N ARG A 261 -5.93 6.50 -10.68
CA ARG A 261 -7.35 6.37 -11.02
C ARG A 261 -8.08 7.71 -10.99
N LYS A 262 -7.50 8.75 -10.40
CA LYS A 262 -8.00 10.13 -10.52
C LYS A 262 -8.13 10.63 -11.98
N TYR A 263 -7.39 10.01 -12.92
CA TYR A 263 -7.45 10.33 -14.36
C TYR A 263 -8.51 9.51 -15.13
N LYS A 264 -9.28 8.68 -14.44
CA LYS A 264 -10.41 7.97 -15.05
C LYS A 264 -11.53 8.95 -15.44
N LYS A 265 -12.26 8.63 -16.50
CA LYS A 265 -13.50 9.34 -16.81
C LYS A 265 -14.61 8.92 -15.86
N GLU A 266 -15.61 9.77 -15.71
CA GLU A 266 -16.82 9.45 -14.98
C GLU A 266 -17.47 8.17 -15.55
N GLY A 267 -17.97 7.30 -14.68
CA GLY A 267 -18.51 5.98 -15.06
C GLY A 267 -17.47 4.93 -15.49
N GLN A 268 -16.21 5.30 -15.71
CA GLN A 268 -15.18 4.33 -16.07
C GLN A 268 -14.79 3.45 -14.88
N GLN A 269 -14.90 2.13 -15.04
CA GLN A 269 -14.35 1.17 -14.10
C GLN A 269 -12.89 0.86 -14.45
N CYS A 270 -12.03 0.87 -13.44
CA CYS A 270 -10.64 0.42 -13.53
C CYS A 270 -10.51 -0.97 -12.91
N GLY A 271 -9.66 -1.81 -13.48
CA GLY A 271 -9.34 -3.11 -12.90
C GLY A 271 -8.61 -2.98 -11.56
N ILE A 272 -8.71 -4.02 -10.74
CA ILE A 272 -7.87 -4.17 -9.55
C ILE A 272 -6.45 -4.51 -10.04
N CYS A 273 -5.56 -3.54 -9.99
CA CYS A 273 -4.22 -3.60 -10.58
C CYS A 273 -3.32 -2.49 -10.02
N ASN A 274 -2.11 -2.39 -10.52
CA ASN A 274 -1.18 -1.32 -10.17
C ASN A 274 -1.39 -0.12 -11.09
N LEU A 275 -1.83 1.02 -10.54
CA LEU A 275 -2.01 2.30 -11.20
C LEU A 275 -1.52 3.42 -10.28
N THR A 276 -0.23 3.39 -9.96
CA THR A 276 0.39 4.33 -9.02
C THR A 276 1.44 5.19 -9.71
N GLY A 277 1.40 6.49 -9.45
CA GLY A 277 2.47 7.44 -9.72
C GLY A 277 3.06 7.96 -8.42
N ASN A 278 3.93 8.97 -8.50
CA ASN A 278 4.51 9.59 -7.32
C ASN A 278 4.41 11.11 -7.40
N TYR A 279 4.06 11.73 -6.28
CA TYR A 279 4.44 13.10 -5.95
C TYR A 279 5.78 13.07 -5.21
N TRP A 280 6.51 14.16 -5.27
CA TRP A 280 7.79 14.29 -4.60
C TRP A 280 7.74 15.50 -3.67
N CYS A 281 7.94 15.29 -2.39
CA CYS A 281 8.05 16.36 -1.41
C CYS A 281 9.53 16.61 -1.13
N ASP A 282 10.01 17.78 -1.54
CA ASP A 282 11.36 18.28 -1.26
C ASP A 282 11.27 19.35 -0.18
N ALA A 283 11.64 19.02 1.04
CA ALA A 283 11.62 19.96 2.15
C ALA A 283 13.04 20.34 2.57
N GLU A 284 13.30 21.63 2.65
CA GLU A 284 14.49 22.19 3.25
C GLU A 284 14.09 22.87 4.57
N ILE A 285 14.67 22.39 5.68
CA ILE A 285 14.38 22.90 7.02
C ILE A 285 15.51 23.79 7.47
N ALA A 286 15.20 25.06 7.76
CA ALA A 286 16.16 26.01 8.29
C ALA A 286 16.33 25.86 9.81
N PRO A 287 17.49 26.22 10.38
CA PRO A 287 17.66 26.28 11.82
C PRO A 287 16.61 27.19 12.47
N GLY A 288 15.91 26.67 13.50
CA GLY A 288 14.86 27.41 14.20
C GLY A 288 13.50 27.48 13.48
N GLU A 289 13.35 26.80 12.32
CA GLU A 289 12.09 26.77 11.59
C GLU A 289 10.99 26.08 12.40
N THR A 290 9.84 26.72 12.52
CA THR A 290 8.68 26.20 13.23
C THR A 290 7.97 25.11 12.43
N PHE A 291 7.16 24.29 13.10
CA PHE A 291 6.32 23.29 12.44
C PHE A 291 5.38 23.93 11.39
N SER A 292 4.73 25.02 11.73
CA SER A 292 3.80 25.73 10.86
C SER A 292 4.47 26.25 9.57
N GLU A 293 5.72 26.70 9.66
CA GLU A 293 6.50 27.13 8.48
C GLU A 293 6.82 25.93 7.58
N THR A 294 7.27 24.80 8.16
CA THR A 294 7.51 23.57 7.40
C THR A 294 6.21 23.06 6.78
N LEU A 295 5.09 23.05 7.52
CA LEU A 295 3.77 22.62 7.03
C LEU A 295 3.31 23.46 5.84
N ARG A 296 3.53 24.77 5.88
CA ARG A 296 3.18 25.67 4.77
C ARG A 296 3.99 25.34 3.50
N LYS A 297 5.29 25.04 3.65
CA LYS A 297 6.16 24.61 2.53
C LYS A 297 5.70 23.27 1.93
N VAL A 298 5.49 22.27 2.79
CA VAL A 298 5.05 20.94 2.38
C VAL A 298 3.68 21.01 1.69
N SER A 299 2.70 21.65 2.30
CA SER A 299 1.35 21.76 1.74
C SER A 299 1.32 22.53 0.41
N GLY A 300 2.15 23.57 0.29
CA GLY A 300 2.31 24.33 -0.96
C GLY A 300 2.83 23.47 -2.10
N GLN A 301 3.88 22.69 -1.84
CA GLN A 301 4.43 21.75 -2.83
C GLN A 301 3.43 20.66 -3.21
N MET A 302 2.79 20.02 -2.23
CA MET A 302 1.81 18.97 -2.47
C MET A 302 0.60 19.50 -3.27
N ARG A 303 0.16 20.73 -2.99
CA ARG A 303 -0.91 21.39 -3.75
C ARG A 303 -0.50 21.61 -5.21
N SER A 304 0.69 22.15 -5.44
CA SER A 304 1.22 22.36 -6.79
C SER A 304 1.28 21.06 -7.58
N GLN A 305 1.79 19.96 -6.99
CA GLN A 305 1.87 18.67 -7.66
C GLN A 305 0.50 18.01 -7.91
N LYS A 306 -0.47 18.23 -7.01
CA LYS A 306 -1.86 17.77 -7.22
C LYS A 306 -2.53 18.47 -8.41
N GLN A 307 -2.14 19.70 -8.73
CA GLN A 307 -2.64 20.48 -9.87
C GLN A 307 -1.92 20.14 -11.18
N SER A 308 -0.73 19.52 -11.11
CA SER A 308 0.04 19.10 -12.30
C SER A 308 -0.27 17.65 -12.67
N ASN A 309 0.11 17.29 -13.90
CA ASN A 309 0.06 15.90 -14.39
C ASN A 309 1.43 15.18 -14.28
N ASP A 310 2.40 15.77 -13.57
CA ASP A 310 3.79 15.28 -13.54
C ASP A 310 3.92 13.88 -12.94
N CYS A 311 3.00 13.48 -12.03
CA CYS A 311 2.96 12.13 -11.48
C CYS A 311 2.73 11.04 -12.54
N LEU A 312 2.26 11.39 -13.75
CA LEU A 312 2.12 10.46 -14.87
C LEU A 312 3.41 10.25 -15.65
N LYS A 313 4.40 11.15 -15.59
CA LYS A 313 5.59 11.11 -16.43
C LYS A 313 6.38 9.81 -16.25
N GLY A 314 6.74 9.46 -15.02
CA GLY A 314 7.46 8.21 -14.73
C GLY A 314 6.70 6.97 -15.19
N PRO A 315 5.42 6.80 -14.79
CA PRO A 315 4.53 5.76 -15.30
C PRO A 315 4.46 5.66 -16.81
N MET A 316 4.31 6.78 -17.52
CA MET A 316 4.25 6.80 -18.99
C MET A 316 5.57 6.35 -19.62
N LEU A 317 6.69 6.89 -19.17
CA LEU A 317 8.02 6.51 -19.66
C LEU A 317 8.29 5.03 -19.44
N PHE A 318 8.02 4.53 -18.24
CA PHE A 318 8.19 3.11 -17.93
C PHE A 318 7.30 2.23 -18.81
N HIS A 319 6.04 2.58 -18.96
CA HIS A 319 5.10 1.87 -19.82
C HIS A 319 5.58 1.84 -21.28
N MET A 320 6.08 2.95 -21.81
CA MET A 320 6.64 3.01 -23.17
C MET A 320 7.88 2.12 -23.31
N LEU A 321 8.85 2.24 -22.40
CA LEU A 321 10.07 1.44 -22.41
C LEU A 321 9.78 -0.05 -22.33
N PHE A 322 8.81 -0.46 -21.49
CA PHE A 322 8.40 -1.85 -21.33
C PHE A 322 7.84 -2.48 -22.61
N HIS A 323 7.29 -1.66 -23.53
CA HIS A 323 6.73 -2.14 -24.80
C HIS A 323 7.72 -2.06 -25.97
N ILE A 324 8.78 -1.27 -25.85
CA ILE A 324 9.76 -1.03 -26.94
C ILE A 324 11.02 -1.85 -26.72
N LEU A 325 11.49 -1.98 -25.48
CA LEU A 325 12.77 -2.62 -25.17
C LEU A 325 12.58 -4.09 -24.77
N PRO A 326 13.60 -4.94 -24.98
CA PRO A 326 13.65 -6.27 -24.41
C PRO A 326 13.56 -6.20 -22.87
N PHE A 327 12.84 -7.14 -22.27
CA PHE A 327 12.58 -7.15 -20.82
C PHE A 327 13.85 -7.05 -19.96
N SER A 328 14.91 -7.78 -20.33
CA SER A 328 16.20 -7.73 -19.62
C SER A 328 16.84 -6.34 -19.65
N ALA A 329 16.65 -5.59 -20.73
CA ALA A 329 17.12 -4.22 -20.84
C ALA A 329 16.26 -3.28 -19.96
N VAL A 330 14.94 -3.47 -19.93
CA VAL A 330 14.04 -2.73 -19.04
C VAL A 330 14.44 -2.95 -17.59
N GLN A 331 14.61 -4.19 -17.16
CA GLN A 331 14.97 -4.54 -15.79
C GLN A 331 16.30 -3.90 -15.36
N LYS A 332 17.34 -4.03 -16.18
CA LYS A 332 18.66 -3.43 -15.91
C LYS A 332 18.62 -1.91 -15.86
N SER A 333 17.83 -1.30 -16.73
CA SER A 333 17.70 0.15 -16.83
C SER A 333 16.84 0.72 -15.71
N PHE A 334 15.80 -0.02 -15.29
CA PHE A 334 14.83 0.46 -14.31
C PHE A 334 15.48 0.90 -13.01
N LEU A 335 16.29 0.05 -12.38
CA LEU A 335 16.96 0.37 -11.11
C LEU A 335 18.01 1.49 -11.24
N ARG A 336 18.55 1.71 -12.47
CA ARG A 336 19.49 2.81 -12.74
C ARG A 336 18.80 4.14 -13.00
N ILE A 337 17.67 4.12 -13.72
CA ILE A 337 16.92 5.33 -14.13
C ILE A 337 15.98 5.78 -13.01
N SER A 338 15.45 4.84 -12.24
CA SER A 338 14.52 5.10 -11.13
C SER A 338 15.09 4.52 -9.84
N PRO A 339 16.13 5.16 -9.26
CA PRO A 339 16.68 4.70 -7.97
C PRO A 339 15.58 4.73 -6.92
N VAL A 340 15.49 3.64 -6.14
CA VAL A 340 14.51 3.55 -5.07
C VAL A 340 14.94 4.48 -3.93
N PRO A 341 14.10 5.42 -3.52
CA PRO A 341 14.40 6.27 -2.37
C PRO A 341 14.56 5.43 -1.11
N VAL A 342 15.57 5.75 -0.30
CA VAL A 342 15.83 5.03 0.95
C VAL A 342 14.70 5.26 1.94
N THR A 343 14.10 6.45 1.94
CA THR A 343 12.92 6.77 2.75
C THR A 343 11.72 7.02 1.84
N SER A 344 10.56 6.55 2.23
CA SER A 344 9.31 6.74 1.49
C SER A 344 8.12 6.89 2.43
N TYR A 345 7.04 7.46 1.91
CA TYR A 345 5.81 7.70 2.64
C TYR A 345 4.62 7.19 1.82
N SER A 346 3.74 6.41 2.39
CA SER A 346 2.56 5.88 1.70
C SER A 346 1.31 6.12 2.53
N ASN A 347 0.43 6.99 2.05
CA ASN A 347 -0.89 7.18 2.65
C ASN A 347 -1.91 6.34 1.90
N LEU A 348 -2.40 5.29 2.57
CA LEU A 348 -3.42 4.37 2.06
C LEU A 348 -4.85 4.91 2.26
N GLY A 349 -4.96 6.05 2.99
CA GLY A 349 -6.21 6.78 3.20
C GLY A 349 -7.14 6.08 4.17
N VAL A 350 -8.40 6.48 4.09
CA VAL A 350 -9.47 5.98 4.98
C VAL A 350 -9.97 4.63 4.48
N LEU A 351 -10.12 3.69 5.39
CA LEU A 351 -10.93 2.50 5.23
C LEU A 351 -12.39 2.90 5.48
N ASP A 352 -13.19 2.78 4.47
CA ASP A 352 -14.62 3.14 4.50
C ASP A 352 -15.39 2.15 5.37
N ASN A 353 -15.97 2.63 6.45
CA ASN A 353 -16.67 1.80 7.45
C ASN A 353 -17.91 1.11 6.88
N GLU A 354 -18.62 1.75 5.94
CA GLU A 354 -19.82 1.17 5.34
C GLU A 354 -19.45 0.04 4.37
N ARG A 355 -18.29 0.14 3.72
CA ARG A 355 -17.81 -0.84 2.74
C ARG A 355 -16.98 -1.95 3.37
N LEU A 356 -16.25 -1.66 4.46
CA LEU A 356 -15.52 -2.66 5.25
C LEU A 356 -16.51 -3.32 6.22
N CYS A 357 -17.39 -4.16 5.68
CA CYS A 357 -18.47 -4.79 6.41
C CYS A 357 -18.56 -6.28 6.05
N PHE A 358 -18.30 -7.14 6.99
CA PHE A 358 -18.40 -8.59 6.87
C PHE A 358 -19.72 -9.05 7.51
N GLY A 359 -20.82 -9.11 6.73
CA GLY A 359 -22.11 -9.64 7.18
C GLY A 359 -22.80 -8.90 8.34
N GLY A 360 -22.26 -7.74 8.75
CA GLY A 360 -22.74 -7.02 9.93
C GLY A 360 -21.94 -7.31 11.20
N HIS A 361 -20.91 -8.17 11.13
CA HIS A 361 -19.98 -8.39 12.22
C HIS A 361 -19.25 -7.09 12.58
N GLU A 362 -19.21 -6.77 13.86
CA GLU A 362 -18.57 -5.56 14.38
C GLU A 362 -17.05 -5.67 14.29
N ILE A 363 -16.41 -4.65 13.71
CA ILE A 363 -14.97 -4.58 13.58
C ILE A 363 -14.42 -3.65 14.66
N GLU A 364 -13.58 -4.20 15.53
CA GLU A 364 -12.90 -3.48 16.61
C GLU A 364 -11.78 -2.58 16.06
N ASP A 365 -10.97 -3.11 15.13
CA ASP A 365 -9.80 -2.43 14.58
C ASP A 365 -9.46 -2.92 13.18
N ALA A 366 -8.97 -2.00 12.35
CA ALA A 366 -8.48 -2.35 11.01
C ALA A 366 -7.39 -1.39 10.54
N PHE A 367 -6.37 -1.93 9.88
CA PHE A 367 -5.34 -1.11 9.22
C PHE A 367 -4.73 -1.83 8.01
N ILE A 368 -4.10 -1.06 7.13
CA ILE A 368 -3.34 -1.58 6.00
C ILE A 368 -1.86 -1.27 6.22
N SER A 369 -1.00 -2.27 5.99
CA SER A 369 0.45 -2.15 5.96
C SER A 369 0.98 -2.48 4.57
N THR A 370 2.10 -1.86 4.20
CA THR A 370 2.73 -2.01 2.88
C THR A 370 3.86 -3.05 2.91
N ALA A 371 4.69 -3.04 1.86
CA ALA A 371 5.81 -3.96 1.68
C ALA A 371 6.78 -3.98 2.87
N VAL A 372 7.34 -5.16 3.17
CA VAL A 372 8.42 -5.29 4.14
C VAL A 372 9.73 -4.84 3.47
N LYS A 373 10.34 -3.80 4.00
CA LYS A 373 11.56 -3.23 3.45
C LYS A 373 12.80 -4.03 3.86
N LYS A 374 13.77 -4.10 2.97
CA LYS A 374 15.12 -4.56 3.31
C LYS A 374 15.97 -3.34 3.66
N VAL A 375 16.77 -3.45 4.71
CA VAL A 375 17.68 -2.36 5.12
C VAL A 375 18.62 -2.01 3.95
N PRO A 376 18.87 -0.74 3.66
CA PRO A 376 18.59 0.45 4.49
C PRO A 376 17.24 1.14 4.23
N TYR A 377 16.35 0.52 3.46
CA TYR A 377 15.09 1.14 3.06
C TYR A 377 14.08 1.19 4.21
N PHE A 378 13.43 2.35 4.34
CA PHE A 378 12.41 2.63 5.36
C PHE A 378 11.16 3.25 4.72
N GLN A 379 9.98 2.83 5.15
CA GLN A 379 8.72 3.38 4.68
C GLN A 379 7.74 3.61 5.82
N LEU A 380 7.23 4.83 5.92
CA LEU A 380 6.07 5.14 6.75
C LEU A 380 4.81 4.88 5.94
N SER A 381 3.92 4.04 6.46
CA SER A 381 2.59 3.79 5.90
C SER A 381 1.52 4.29 6.86
N VAL A 382 0.46 4.89 6.30
CA VAL A 382 -0.63 5.49 7.06
C VAL A 382 -1.97 4.97 6.54
N SER A 383 -2.84 4.55 7.44
CA SER A 383 -4.24 4.24 7.14
C SER A 383 -5.14 4.71 8.28
N THR A 384 -6.41 4.98 7.98
CA THR A 384 -7.37 5.46 8.98
C THR A 384 -8.60 4.57 8.98
N TYR A 385 -9.05 4.14 10.15
CA TYR A 385 -10.27 3.39 10.35
C TYR A 385 -11.03 3.92 11.56
N GLN A 386 -12.34 4.16 11.43
CA GLN A 386 -13.23 4.66 12.50
C GLN A 386 -12.69 5.87 13.28
N GLY A 387 -11.99 6.79 12.58
CA GLY A 387 -11.41 7.97 13.21
C GLY A 387 -10.10 7.73 13.95
N ARG A 388 -9.56 6.52 13.96
CA ARG A 388 -8.20 6.20 14.44
C ARG A 388 -7.23 6.14 13.27
N CYS A 389 -6.11 6.84 13.39
CA CYS A 389 -5.08 6.87 12.36
C CYS A 389 -3.92 5.97 12.75
N THR A 390 -3.66 4.95 11.97
CA THR A 390 -2.59 3.97 12.23
C THR A 390 -1.38 4.27 11.36
N LEU A 391 -0.23 4.44 12.01
CA LEU A 391 1.09 4.55 11.41
C LEU A 391 1.77 3.18 11.50
N THR A 392 2.29 2.68 10.38
CA THR A 392 3.03 1.42 10.35
C THR A 392 4.33 1.55 9.57
N SER A 393 5.30 0.74 9.95
CA SER A 393 6.51 0.47 9.17
C SER A 393 6.85 -1.00 9.26
N SER A 394 7.16 -1.62 8.13
CA SER A 394 7.52 -3.03 8.06
C SER A 394 8.88 -3.18 7.39
N LEU A 395 9.80 -3.92 8.05
CA LEU A 395 11.14 -4.16 7.54
C LEU A 395 11.71 -5.50 8.03
N TYR A 396 12.75 -5.95 7.37
CA TYR A 396 13.61 -7.01 7.86
C TYR A 396 14.62 -6.41 8.84
N GLY A 397 14.51 -6.73 10.12
CA GLY A 397 15.28 -6.06 11.15
C GLY A 397 15.38 -6.81 12.46
N SER A 398 16.36 -6.38 13.27
CA SER A 398 16.62 -6.88 14.61
C SER A 398 15.63 -6.30 15.64
N GLU A 399 15.73 -6.73 16.88
CA GLU A 399 14.93 -6.15 17.97
C GLU A 399 15.36 -4.71 18.30
N GLU A 400 16.61 -4.36 18.08
CA GLU A 400 17.11 -2.98 18.15
C GLU A 400 16.48 -2.12 17.07
N ASP A 401 16.35 -2.63 15.84
CA ASP A 401 15.66 -1.95 14.75
C ASP A 401 14.17 -1.76 15.07
N ARG A 402 13.52 -2.75 15.70
CA ARG A 402 12.13 -2.63 16.18
C ARG A 402 11.98 -1.46 17.15
N LYS A 403 12.88 -1.35 18.15
CA LYS A 403 12.86 -0.25 19.13
C LYS A 403 13.09 1.10 18.47
N LEU A 404 14.08 1.18 17.56
CA LEU A 404 14.37 2.40 16.82
C LEU A 404 13.17 2.86 16.00
N VAL A 405 12.60 1.96 15.20
CA VAL A 405 11.45 2.28 14.32
C VAL A 405 10.22 2.64 15.13
N SER A 406 9.93 1.92 16.21
CA SER A 406 8.82 2.27 17.11
C SER A 406 9.04 3.66 17.74
N GLY A 407 10.29 3.99 18.12
CA GLY A 407 10.68 5.32 18.58
C GLY A 407 10.40 6.40 17.52
N VAL A 408 10.75 6.15 16.26
CA VAL A 408 10.48 7.08 15.13
C VAL A 408 8.99 7.29 14.95
N LEU A 409 8.17 6.22 14.97
CA LEU A 409 6.71 6.35 14.83
C LEU A 409 6.10 7.17 15.98
N ASN A 410 6.55 6.94 17.21
CA ASN A 410 6.09 7.68 18.39
C ASN A 410 6.52 9.15 18.34
N GLN A 411 7.75 9.45 17.88
CA GLN A 411 8.20 10.83 17.68
C GLN A 411 7.35 11.58 16.65
N ILE A 412 6.90 10.92 15.58
CA ILE A 412 5.99 11.52 14.59
C ILE A 412 4.66 11.92 15.27
N VAL A 413 4.09 11.03 16.11
CA VAL A 413 2.84 11.31 16.83
C VAL A 413 3.04 12.45 17.84
N GLN A 414 4.19 12.48 18.54
CA GLN A 414 4.53 13.55 19.48
C GLN A 414 4.74 14.89 18.77
N GLU A 415 5.45 14.92 17.63
CA GLU A 415 5.67 16.13 16.82
C GLU A 415 4.33 16.73 16.36
N ILE A 416 3.36 15.88 15.98
CA ILE A 416 2.01 16.31 15.67
C ILE A 416 1.32 16.89 16.92
N GLY A 417 1.36 16.17 18.05
CA GLY A 417 0.68 16.56 19.29
C GLY A 417 1.15 17.89 19.86
N LEU A 418 2.46 18.14 19.84
CA LEU A 418 3.06 19.40 20.31
C LEU A 418 2.64 20.63 19.50
N ASN A 419 2.13 20.43 18.29
CA ASN A 419 1.76 21.50 17.36
C ASN A 419 0.25 21.62 17.13
N LEU A 420 -0.56 20.93 17.95
CA LEU A 420 -2.02 21.08 18.01
C LEU A 420 -2.47 22.08 19.09
N ALA A 421 -1.61 22.40 20.03
CA ALA A 421 -1.81 23.41 21.07
C ALA A 421 -1.40 24.78 20.49
#